data_ad6e96f4241d32edff821d641f5d3507
#
_entry.id   ad6e96f4241d32edff821d641f5d3507
#
_cell.length_a   1.000
_cell.length_b   1.000
_cell.length_c   1.000
_cell.angle_alpha   90.00
_cell.angle_beta   90.00
_cell.angle_gamma   90.00
#
_symmetry.space_group_name_H-M   'P 1'
#
loop_
_entity.id
_entity.type
_entity.pdbx_description
1 polymer ?
#
loop_
_entity_poly.entity_id
_entity_poly.type
_entity_poly.pdbx_seq_one_letter_code
_entity_poly.pdbx_strand_id
1 'polypeptide(L)'
;MSEKIQKNVFGEPLEPCSSDPLTGWFRDGCCNTDKNDQGVHTVCAKVSDEFLQWSKKVGNDLITPHPEFGFPGLKDGDSWCVCATWYARAIEEGAACQVYLKRTNVKTLELIPIEKLKKFALDLS
;
A
#
# COMPACT_ATOMS: atom_id res chain seq x y z
N MET A 1 2.12 -10.74 -24.83
CA MET A 1 0.89 -10.51 -24.14
C MET A 1 0.92 -9.16 -23.44
N SER A 2 -0.05 -8.38 -23.71
CA SER A 2 -0.10 -7.09 -23.08
C SER A 2 -0.70 -7.24 -21.68
N GLU A 3 -0.08 -6.63 -20.74
CA GLU A 3 -0.62 -6.57 -19.41
C GLU A 3 -1.59 -5.43 -19.34
N LYS A 4 -2.73 -5.70 -18.75
CA LYS A 4 -3.70 -4.65 -18.51
C LYS A 4 -3.16 -3.73 -17.43
N ILE A 5 -3.07 -2.45 -17.74
CA ILE A 5 -2.75 -1.45 -16.75
C ILE A 5 -3.97 -1.31 -15.85
N GLN A 6 -3.79 -1.54 -14.56
CA GLN A 6 -4.86 -1.39 -13.60
C GLN A 6 -5.06 0.10 -13.32
N LYS A 7 -6.13 0.42 -12.64
CA LYS A 7 -6.51 1.82 -12.42
C LYS A 7 -6.34 2.23 -10.98
N ASN A 8 -6.04 3.51 -10.78
CA ASN A 8 -5.97 4.07 -9.45
C ASN A 8 -7.39 4.46 -8.98
N VAL A 9 -7.46 5.01 -7.76
CA VAL A 9 -8.76 5.33 -7.14
C VAL A 9 -9.52 6.42 -7.89
N PHE A 10 -8.88 7.12 -8.83
CA PHE A 10 -9.54 8.13 -9.67
C PHE A 10 -9.97 7.57 -11.02
N GLY A 11 -9.75 6.28 -11.27
CA GLY A 11 -10.07 5.68 -12.56
C GLY A 11 -9.06 5.94 -13.65
N GLU A 12 -7.89 6.45 -13.29
CA GLU A 12 -6.78 6.71 -14.20
C GLU A 12 -5.78 5.55 -14.16
N PRO A 13 -4.88 5.45 -15.14
CA PRO A 13 -3.85 4.41 -15.08
C PRO A 13 -3.06 4.48 -13.77
N LEU A 14 -2.84 3.32 -13.17
CA LEU A 14 -2.15 3.22 -11.89
C LEU A 14 -0.68 3.62 -12.05
N GLU A 15 -0.21 4.56 -11.23
CA GLU A 15 1.19 4.98 -11.24
C GLU A 15 2.04 4.06 -10.37
N PRO A 16 3.35 3.95 -10.65
CA PRO A 16 4.24 3.14 -9.82
C PRO A 16 4.33 3.65 -8.39
N CYS A 17 4.40 2.73 -7.45
CA CYS A 17 4.49 3.05 -6.02
C CYS A 17 5.95 3.19 -5.58
N SER A 18 6.76 2.16 -5.79
CA SER A 18 8.16 2.21 -5.40
C SER A 18 8.98 1.15 -6.13
N SER A 19 10.18 1.53 -6.54
CA SER A 19 11.16 0.59 -7.09
C SER A 19 12.31 0.33 -6.10
N ASP A 20 12.42 1.13 -5.04
CA ASP A 20 13.47 0.97 -4.03
C ASP A 20 12.91 1.45 -2.68
N PRO A 21 12.35 0.57 -1.85
CA PRO A 21 12.25 -0.88 -2.04
C PRO A 21 11.28 -1.26 -3.14
N LEU A 22 11.59 -2.33 -3.86
CA LEU A 22 10.71 -2.84 -4.92
C LEU A 22 9.49 -3.46 -4.27
N THR A 23 8.33 -2.92 -4.58
CA THR A 23 7.07 -3.27 -3.91
C THR A 23 6.08 -3.91 -4.86
N GLY A 24 4.93 -4.29 -4.32
CA GLY A 24 3.81 -4.83 -5.05
C GLY A 24 3.67 -6.32 -4.87
N TRP A 25 2.43 -6.80 -5.00
CA TRP A 25 2.15 -8.23 -4.95
C TRP A 25 3.00 -8.99 -5.99
N PHE A 26 3.17 -8.39 -7.17
CA PHE A 26 3.97 -8.97 -8.25
C PHE A 26 5.44 -8.53 -8.24
N ARG A 27 5.84 -7.69 -7.29
CA ARG A 27 7.18 -7.10 -7.24
C ARG A 27 7.55 -6.36 -8.54
N ASP A 28 6.58 -5.65 -9.10
CA ASP A 28 6.76 -4.86 -10.32
C ASP A 28 6.80 -3.34 -10.03
N GLY A 29 6.82 -2.97 -8.77
CA GLY A 29 6.87 -1.57 -8.35
C GLY A 29 5.52 -0.90 -8.28
N CYS A 30 4.46 -1.58 -8.66
CA CYS A 30 3.10 -1.03 -8.70
C CYS A 30 2.18 -1.83 -7.79
N CYS A 31 1.15 -1.16 -7.28
CA CYS A 31 0.17 -1.82 -6.40
C CYS A 31 -0.88 -2.56 -7.22
N ASN A 32 -0.43 -3.35 -8.18
CA ASN A 32 -1.29 -4.24 -8.97
C ASN A 32 -1.74 -5.42 -8.12
N THR A 33 -2.91 -5.94 -8.42
CA THR A 33 -3.47 -7.04 -7.66
C THR A 33 -4.19 -8.02 -8.57
N ASP A 34 -4.49 -9.21 -8.04
CA ASP A 34 -5.34 -10.18 -8.71
C ASP A 34 -6.10 -10.99 -7.66
N LYS A 35 -6.85 -11.98 -8.11
CA LYS A 35 -7.70 -12.79 -7.22
C LYS A 35 -6.92 -13.62 -6.22
N ASN A 36 -5.62 -13.83 -6.46
CA ASN A 36 -4.76 -14.61 -5.55
C ASN A 36 -4.18 -13.76 -4.43
N ASP A 37 -4.31 -12.44 -4.53
CA ASP A 37 -3.82 -11.51 -3.53
C ASP A 37 -4.89 -11.32 -2.45
N GLN A 38 -4.95 -12.25 -1.51
CA GLN A 38 -5.99 -12.25 -0.48
C GLN A 38 -5.90 -11.06 0.46
N GLY A 39 -4.69 -10.55 0.68
CA GLY A 39 -4.50 -9.37 1.52
C GLY A 39 -4.84 -8.06 0.82
N VAL A 40 -5.02 -8.09 -0.49
CA VAL A 40 -5.31 -6.91 -1.31
C VAL A 40 -4.25 -5.84 -1.09
N HIS A 41 -3.03 -6.10 -1.58
CA HIS A 41 -1.87 -5.21 -1.41
C HIS A 41 -1.95 -4.04 -2.40
N THR A 42 -2.90 -3.15 -2.17
CA THR A 42 -3.33 -2.16 -3.16
C THR A 42 -3.12 -0.71 -2.74
N VAL A 43 -2.76 -0.46 -1.49
CA VAL A 43 -2.59 0.90 -0.98
C VAL A 43 -1.12 1.30 -1.05
N CYS A 44 -0.79 2.31 -1.86
CA CYS A 44 0.59 2.82 -1.88
C CYS A 44 0.75 3.80 -0.72
N ALA A 45 1.36 3.32 0.36
CA ALA A 45 1.53 4.09 1.57
C ALA A 45 2.97 4.57 1.71
N LYS A 46 3.13 5.81 2.18
CA LYS A 46 4.42 6.30 2.64
C LYS A 46 4.49 5.98 4.13
N VAL A 47 5.18 4.88 4.47
CA VAL A 47 5.15 4.36 5.82
C VAL A 47 5.91 5.29 6.77
N SER A 48 5.42 5.34 8.00
CA SER A 48 6.05 6.12 9.08
C SER A 48 6.46 5.16 10.18
N ASP A 49 7.37 5.62 11.07
CA ASP A 49 7.75 4.81 12.22
C ASP A 49 6.54 4.42 13.05
N GLU A 50 5.60 5.35 13.26
CA GLU A 50 4.38 5.06 14.03
C GLU A 50 3.58 3.93 13.40
N PHE A 51 3.39 3.99 12.08
CA PHE A 51 2.65 2.96 11.35
C PHE A 51 3.38 1.62 11.44
N LEU A 52 4.70 1.64 11.25
CA LEU A 52 5.51 0.41 11.27
C LEU A 52 5.50 -0.24 12.65
N GLN A 53 5.63 0.55 13.72
CA GLN A 53 5.59 0.02 15.08
C GLN A 53 4.19 -0.54 15.42
N TRP A 54 3.14 0.18 15.03
CA TRP A 54 1.78 -0.32 15.21
C TRP A 54 1.58 -1.63 14.46
N SER A 55 2.01 -1.67 13.21
CA SER A 55 1.84 -2.84 12.35
C SER A 55 2.51 -4.07 12.96
N LYS A 56 3.74 -3.90 13.45
CA LYS A 56 4.46 -4.98 14.11
C LYS A 56 3.73 -5.43 15.37
N LYS A 57 3.24 -4.49 16.16
CA LYS A 57 2.55 -4.78 17.42
C LYS A 57 1.29 -5.61 17.20
N VAL A 58 0.53 -5.34 16.14
CA VAL A 58 -0.72 -6.04 15.87
C VAL A 58 -0.52 -7.33 15.06
N GLY A 59 0.71 -7.69 14.73
CA GLY A 59 1.02 -8.97 14.11
C GLY A 59 1.39 -8.92 12.64
N ASN A 60 1.54 -7.73 12.06
CA ASN A 60 1.97 -7.57 10.67
C ASN A 60 3.31 -6.85 10.63
N ASP A 61 4.38 -7.60 10.90
CA ASP A 61 5.73 -7.04 11.01
C ASP A 61 6.28 -6.68 9.63
N LEU A 62 6.36 -5.39 9.34
CA LEU A 62 6.92 -4.87 8.11
C LEU A 62 8.37 -4.38 8.29
N ILE A 63 8.93 -4.52 9.47
CA ILE A 63 10.27 -4.01 9.80
C ILE A 63 11.34 -5.08 9.59
N THR A 64 11.05 -6.32 9.99
CA THR A 64 12.04 -7.40 9.91
C THR A 64 12.23 -7.85 8.48
N PRO A 65 13.48 -7.86 7.97
CA PRO A 65 13.73 -8.34 6.60
C PRO A 65 13.41 -9.81 6.43
N HIS A 66 12.92 -10.16 5.26
CA HIS A 66 12.68 -11.55 4.87
C HIS A 66 13.29 -11.75 3.46
N PRO A 67 14.62 -11.96 3.39
CA PRO A 67 15.30 -12.06 2.10
C PRO A 67 14.74 -13.17 1.20
N GLU A 68 14.21 -14.24 1.81
CA GLU A 68 13.63 -15.36 1.08
C GLU A 68 12.40 -14.95 0.24
N PHE A 69 11.77 -13.83 0.59
CA PHE A 69 10.63 -13.27 -0.16
C PHE A 69 11.00 -11.98 -0.89
N GLY A 70 12.30 -11.64 -0.94
CA GLY A 70 12.72 -10.39 -1.54
C GLY A 70 12.27 -9.17 -0.76
N PHE A 71 12.05 -9.31 0.54
CA PHE A 71 11.56 -8.22 1.39
C PHE A 71 12.70 -7.67 2.25
N PRO A 72 13.12 -6.41 2.00
CA PRO A 72 14.27 -5.85 2.72
C PRO A 72 13.95 -5.28 4.10
N GLY A 73 12.67 -5.29 4.51
CA GLY A 73 12.24 -4.55 5.69
C GLY A 73 12.03 -3.08 5.35
N LEU A 74 11.11 -2.44 6.04
CA LEU A 74 10.75 -1.05 5.75
C LEU A 74 11.24 -0.13 6.86
N LYS A 75 11.52 1.11 6.50
CA LYS A 75 11.86 2.16 7.44
C LYS A 75 11.05 3.40 7.12
N ASP A 76 11.03 4.35 8.03
CA ASP A 76 10.30 5.60 7.88
C ASP A 76 10.60 6.25 6.54
N GLY A 77 9.55 6.64 5.83
CA GLY A 77 9.67 7.30 4.54
C GLY A 77 9.62 6.38 3.32
N ASP A 78 9.75 5.07 3.53
CA ASP A 78 9.64 4.12 2.41
C ASP A 78 8.21 4.09 1.87
N SER A 79 8.07 3.82 0.58
CA SER A 79 6.76 3.61 -0.04
C SER A 79 6.54 2.12 -0.27
N TRP A 80 5.36 1.64 0.06
CA TRP A 80 5.07 0.22 -0.01
C TRP A 80 3.59 -0.02 -0.34
N CYS A 81 3.32 -1.04 -1.13
CA CYS A 81 1.95 -1.48 -1.40
C CYS A 81 1.47 -2.30 -0.22
N VAL A 82 0.79 -1.63 0.72
CA VAL A 82 0.32 -2.29 1.93
C VAL A 82 -1.04 -2.94 1.73
N CYS A 83 -1.30 -3.93 2.55
CA CYS A 83 -2.56 -4.65 2.56
C CYS A 83 -3.70 -3.71 2.94
N ALA A 84 -4.74 -3.65 2.10
CA ALA A 84 -5.86 -2.72 2.32
C ALA A 84 -6.62 -3.04 3.61
N THR A 85 -6.72 -4.32 3.97
CA THR A 85 -7.39 -4.69 5.22
C THR A 85 -6.63 -4.18 6.45
N TRP A 86 -5.30 -4.25 6.42
CA TRP A 86 -4.47 -3.71 7.50
C TRP A 86 -4.53 -2.19 7.52
N TYR A 87 -4.52 -1.56 6.35
CA TYR A 87 -4.59 -0.10 6.30
C TYR A 87 -5.94 0.41 6.83
N ALA A 88 -7.04 -0.26 6.49
CA ALA A 88 -8.35 0.06 7.03
C ALA A 88 -8.36 0.00 8.55
N ARG A 89 -7.73 -1.03 9.12
CA ARG A 89 -7.61 -1.16 10.57
C ARG A 89 -6.76 -0.03 11.17
N ALA A 90 -5.69 0.34 10.48
CA ALA A 90 -4.84 1.44 10.93
C ALA A 90 -5.61 2.75 11.03
N ILE A 91 -6.50 3.02 10.06
CA ILE A 91 -7.34 4.21 10.10
C ILE A 91 -8.21 4.19 11.37
N GLU A 92 -8.83 3.06 11.66
CA GLU A 92 -9.72 2.94 12.81
C GLU A 92 -8.98 3.08 14.13
N GLU A 93 -7.73 2.63 14.18
CA GLU A 93 -6.94 2.67 15.41
C GLU A 93 -6.07 3.92 15.52
N GLY A 94 -6.18 4.84 14.57
CA GLY A 94 -5.45 6.11 14.63
C GLY A 94 -3.97 6.00 14.29
N ALA A 95 -3.57 4.94 13.57
CA ALA A 95 -2.17 4.68 13.25
C ALA A 95 -1.87 4.80 11.75
N ALA A 96 -2.81 5.28 10.94
CA ALA A 96 -2.63 5.34 9.50
C ALA A 96 -1.51 6.30 9.09
N CYS A 97 -0.69 5.86 8.13
CA CYS A 97 0.32 6.71 7.52
C CYS A 97 -0.24 7.37 6.27
N GLN A 98 0.57 8.24 5.65
CA GLN A 98 0.16 8.95 4.44
C GLN A 98 0.15 8.02 3.22
N VAL A 99 -0.64 8.38 2.21
CA VAL A 99 -0.80 7.56 1.01
C VAL A 99 -0.69 8.41 -0.26
N TYR A 100 -0.38 7.73 -1.37
CA TYR A 100 -0.40 8.33 -2.70
C TYR A 100 -1.60 7.77 -3.45
N LEU A 101 -2.64 8.56 -3.65
CA LEU A 101 -3.88 8.08 -4.26
C LEU A 101 -3.69 7.70 -5.73
N LYS A 102 -2.85 8.43 -6.46
CA LYS A 102 -2.58 8.11 -7.87
C LYS A 102 -1.83 6.79 -8.04
N ARG A 103 -1.24 6.29 -6.96
CA ARG A 103 -0.49 5.05 -6.93
C ARG A 103 -1.22 3.95 -6.17
N THR A 104 -2.46 4.22 -5.75
CA THR A 104 -3.30 3.28 -4.99
C THR A 104 -4.34 2.70 -5.93
N ASN A 105 -4.43 1.37 -5.97
CA ASN A 105 -5.31 0.65 -6.87
C ASN A 105 -6.78 0.92 -6.51
N VAL A 106 -7.62 1.09 -7.53
CA VAL A 106 -9.05 1.34 -7.34
C VAL A 106 -9.73 0.22 -6.55
N LYS A 107 -9.17 -0.97 -6.56
CA LYS A 107 -9.67 -2.12 -5.80
C LYS A 107 -9.76 -1.82 -4.31
N THR A 108 -8.91 -0.91 -3.82
CA THR A 108 -8.93 -0.46 -2.42
C THR A 108 -10.31 0.07 -2.02
N LEU A 109 -11.04 0.66 -2.97
CA LEU A 109 -12.34 1.27 -2.68
C LEU A 109 -13.42 0.25 -2.31
N GLU A 110 -13.17 -1.03 -2.57
CA GLU A 110 -14.07 -2.09 -2.10
C GLU A 110 -14.00 -2.28 -0.59
N LEU A 111 -12.91 -1.83 0.02
CA LEU A 111 -12.67 -2.00 1.46
C LEU A 111 -12.64 -0.68 2.22
N ILE A 112 -12.21 0.41 1.57
CA ILE A 112 -12.01 1.70 2.23
C ILE A 112 -12.63 2.80 1.37
N PRO A 113 -13.62 3.56 1.89
CA PRO A 113 -14.19 4.67 1.15
C PRO A 113 -13.13 5.73 0.82
N ILE A 114 -13.26 6.34 -0.35
CA ILE A 114 -12.27 7.32 -0.80
C ILE A 114 -12.15 8.52 0.16
N GLU A 115 -13.25 8.90 0.82
CA GLU A 115 -13.24 10.00 1.79
C GLU A 115 -12.29 9.75 2.95
N LYS A 116 -12.17 8.48 3.36
CA LYS A 116 -11.23 8.12 4.43
C LYS A 116 -9.79 8.19 3.94
N LEU A 117 -9.55 7.76 2.69
CA LEU A 117 -8.21 7.81 2.11
C LEU A 117 -7.73 9.23 1.89
N LYS A 118 -8.63 10.13 1.47
CA LYS A 118 -8.27 11.52 1.19
C LYS A 118 -7.66 12.24 2.38
N LYS A 119 -8.02 11.84 3.59
CA LYS A 119 -7.49 12.47 4.81
C LYS A 119 -5.99 12.25 4.95
N PHE A 120 -5.45 11.23 4.31
CA PHE A 120 -4.03 10.86 4.43
C PHE A 120 -3.28 11.05 3.12
N ALA A 121 -3.91 11.64 2.10
CA ALA A 121 -3.34 11.72 0.77
C ALA A 121 -2.23 12.77 0.67
N LEU A 122 -1.13 12.39 0.04
CA LEU A 122 -0.01 13.28 -0.24
C LEU A 122 -0.14 13.96 -1.61
N ASP A 123 -0.91 13.37 -2.52
CA ASP A 123 -0.98 13.81 -3.91
C ASP A 123 -2.36 14.33 -4.29
N LEU A 124 -3.04 14.95 -3.34
CA LEU A 124 -4.25 15.73 -3.60
C LEU A 124 -3.86 17.19 -3.67
N SER A 125 -4.29 17.85 -4.71
CA SER A 125 -4.09 19.29 -4.85
C SER A 125 -5.38 20.04 -4.54
#